data_6ef4ff66b673a82d5d2756a490edbc40
#
_entry.id   6ef4ff66b673a82d5d2756a490edbc40
#
_cell.length_a   1.000
_cell.length_b   1.000
_cell.length_c   1.000
_cell.angle_alpha   90.00
_cell.angle_beta   90.00
_cell.angle_gamma   90.00
#
_symmetry.space_group_name_H-M   'P 1'
#
loop_
_entity.id
_entity.type
_entity.pdbx_description
1 polymer ?
#
loop_
_entity_poly.entity_id
_entity_poly.type
_entity_poly.pdbx_seq_one_letter_code
_entity_poly.pdbx_strand_id
1 'polypeptide(L)'
;MLKILQHLAIGASILGTGTIFSFPALALTLQNPSISGAAPYLTYGANAGNTFLVSNTAANVQQALTGNSSNPTGNVELFSNSEQLSNAAFANYTGVTSLQGTLGGKSIVLSSLTFADWNMMVTNTQTLAQKWFDDLIAANNLAPLLGGNSTSSILTAFIAGGGLQKFSDPNISYVNQDPNGTIQIGLAGHFNAAPLLQLALQPTQTQLQNAYNTAQTALNQMQTALTTLQQTKGTAQTQLNLLNQQLQVVPNSQKVTIQLQINAINNQITALNTQINNLNNQIGSAQAQIAGITAQLNPLTALINNSSLLIQASELVKVSYNGGPAQYLYSFNATNSGLIGDDGFSHNGNYQVSLAGSPPPKETPEPSAMLGLLAVGGVVAAKRRMAKATVS
;
A
#
# COMPACT_ATOMS: atom_id res chain seq x y z
N MET A 1 -10.76 -19.82 26.89
CA MET A 1 -10.34 -20.86 27.85
C MET A 1 -9.23 -21.66 27.21
N LEU A 2 -8.00 -21.38 27.52
CA LEU A 2 -6.92 -22.38 27.46
C LEU A 2 -5.77 -21.87 28.34
N LYS A 3 -5.46 -22.67 29.36
CA LYS A 3 -4.47 -22.39 30.39
C LYS A 3 -3.08 -22.66 29.80
N ILE A 4 -2.16 -21.71 29.92
CA ILE A 4 -0.73 -21.95 29.73
C ILE A 4 -0.17 -22.30 31.09
N LEU A 5 0.32 -23.52 31.22
CA LEU A 5 1.03 -24.02 32.40
C LEU A 5 2.43 -23.38 32.46
N GLN A 6 2.65 -22.66 33.55
CA GLN A 6 4.00 -22.31 33.99
C GLN A 6 4.66 -23.55 34.63
N HIS A 7 5.77 -23.99 34.10
CA HIS A 7 6.65 -24.89 34.80
C HIS A 7 7.80 -24.09 35.41
N LEU A 8 7.66 -23.85 36.70
CA LEU A 8 8.71 -23.32 37.54
C LEU A 8 9.61 -24.52 37.94
N ALA A 9 10.79 -24.65 37.39
CA ALA A 9 11.80 -25.54 37.88
C ALA A 9 12.72 -24.80 38.85
N ILE A 10 12.52 -25.01 40.13
CA ILE A 10 13.43 -24.57 41.18
C ILE A 10 14.52 -25.66 41.29
N GLY A 11 15.70 -25.33 40.79
CA GLY A 11 16.91 -26.10 41.05
C GLY A 11 17.86 -25.25 41.90
N ALA A 12 18.00 -25.66 43.15
CA ALA A 12 18.83 -24.96 44.10
C ALA A 12 20.32 -25.17 43.85
N SER A 13 21.03 -24.08 43.91
CA SER A 13 22.32 -23.83 44.55
C SER A 13 23.55 -24.66 44.19
N ILE A 14 24.60 -23.93 43.82
CA ILE A 14 25.86 -23.99 44.58
C ILE A 14 26.53 -22.65 44.47
N LEU A 15 26.90 -22.08 45.65
CA LEU A 15 27.65 -20.88 45.87
C LEU A 15 29.02 -20.92 45.16
N GLY A 16 29.10 -20.31 44.01
CA GLY A 16 30.34 -19.80 43.47
C GLY A 16 30.11 -18.31 43.18
N THR A 17 30.58 -17.45 44.02
CA THR A 17 30.57 -16.01 43.85
C THR A 17 31.54 -15.58 42.72
N GLY A 18 31.19 -15.93 41.50
CA GLY A 18 31.69 -15.30 40.32
C GLY A 18 30.53 -14.50 39.76
N THR A 19 30.48 -13.22 40.02
CA THR A 19 29.62 -12.28 39.28
C THR A 19 30.08 -12.32 37.84
N ILE A 20 29.49 -13.21 37.07
CA ILE A 20 29.50 -13.06 35.61
C ILE A 20 28.65 -11.84 35.34
N PHE A 21 29.29 -10.71 35.13
CA PHE A 21 28.62 -9.57 34.50
C PHE A 21 28.25 -10.02 33.10
N SER A 22 27.04 -10.60 32.93
CA SER A 22 26.43 -10.69 31.62
C SER A 22 26.08 -9.26 31.22
N PHE A 23 26.97 -8.63 30.48
CA PHE A 23 26.58 -7.42 29.76
C PHE A 23 25.42 -7.81 28.87
N PRO A 24 24.31 -7.03 28.86
CA PRO A 24 23.28 -7.28 27.86
C PRO A 24 23.98 -7.24 26.50
N ALA A 25 23.81 -8.30 25.71
CA ALA A 25 24.35 -8.32 24.37
C ALA A 25 23.71 -7.13 23.63
N LEU A 26 24.51 -6.13 23.30
CA LEU A 26 24.06 -4.95 22.59
C LEU A 26 23.55 -5.40 21.20
N ALA A 27 22.43 -4.84 20.78
CA ALA A 27 21.99 -5.00 19.40
C ALA A 27 23.08 -4.47 18.47
N LEU A 28 23.43 -5.25 17.45
CA LEU A 28 24.38 -4.79 16.45
C LEU A 28 23.67 -3.86 15.48
N THR A 29 24.33 -2.78 15.10
CA THR A 29 23.86 -1.85 14.06
C THR A 29 24.55 -2.12 12.75
N LEU A 30 23.98 -1.65 11.65
CA LEU A 30 24.60 -1.72 10.32
C LEU A 30 25.97 -1.07 10.31
N GLN A 31 26.97 -1.80 9.85
CA GLN A 31 28.35 -1.34 9.75
C GLN A 31 28.73 -1.04 8.30
N ASN A 32 29.58 -0.02 8.12
CA ASN A 32 30.10 0.38 6.81
C ASN A 32 29.00 0.58 5.75
N PRO A 33 27.94 1.37 6.05
CA PRO A 33 26.88 1.60 5.08
C PRO A 33 27.43 2.32 3.85
N SER A 34 27.01 1.87 2.70
CA SER A 34 27.31 2.51 1.41
C SER A 34 26.07 2.46 0.53
N ILE A 35 25.90 3.49 -0.30
CA ILE A 35 24.78 3.58 -1.24
C ILE A 35 25.33 3.36 -2.65
N SER A 36 24.61 2.56 -3.42
CA SER A 36 24.90 2.30 -4.83
C SER A 36 23.62 2.30 -5.66
N GLY A 37 23.74 2.58 -6.95
CA GLY A 37 22.61 2.54 -7.88
C GLY A 37 22.52 3.76 -8.77
N ALA A 38 21.55 3.74 -9.70
CA ALA A 38 21.35 4.79 -10.70
C ALA A 38 20.34 5.86 -10.28
N ALA A 39 19.39 5.51 -9.36
CA ALA A 39 18.42 6.45 -8.86
C ALA A 39 19.00 7.32 -7.72
N PRO A 40 18.55 8.57 -7.58
CA PRO A 40 18.98 9.44 -6.50
C PRO A 40 18.54 8.92 -5.13
N TYR A 41 19.24 9.37 -4.08
CA TYR A 41 18.85 9.15 -2.69
C TYR A 41 19.00 10.43 -1.88
N LEU A 42 18.28 10.50 -0.77
CA LEU A 42 18.39 11.60 0.20
C LEU A 42 18.75 11.05 1.58
N THR A 43 19.43 11.87 2.36
CA THR A 43 19.76 11.55 3.74
C THR A 43 19.18 12.62 4.65
N TYR A 44 18.44 12.20 5.65
CA TYR A 44 17.83 13.08 6.64
C TYR A 44 18.45 12.81 8.03
N GLY A 45 18.91 13.87 8.67
CA GLY A 45 19.20 13.87 10.10
C GLY A 45 17.93 14.15 10.91
N ALA A 46 17.97 13.86 12.23
CA ALA A 46 16.88 14.19 13.13
C ALA A 46 17.37 14.97 14.34
N ASN A 47 16.59 15.98 14.77
CA ASN A 47 16.77 16.69 16.03
C ASN A 47 15.44 17.21 16.57
N ALA A 48 15.27 17.25 17.88
CA ALA A 48 14.18 17.94 18.58
C ALA A 48 12.78 17.79 17.94
N GLY A 49 12.46 16.61 17.40
CA GLY A 49 11.15 16.32 16.80
C GLY A 49 11.05 16.59 15.29
N ASN A 50 12.12 17.02 14.62
CA ASN A 50 12.11 17.25 13.18
C ASN A 50 13.19 16.44 12.46
N THR A 51 12.92 16.07 11.22
CA THR A 51 13.93 15.62 10.27
C THR A 51 14.32 16.77 9.35
N PHE A 52 15.55 16.78 8.89
CA PHE A 52 16.08 17.80 7.99
C PHE A 52 17.10 17.19 7.04
N LEU A 53 17.11 17.69 5.83
CA LEU A 53 18.01 17.23 4.78
C LEU A 53 19.48 17.52 5.16
N VAL A 54 20.34 16.51 5.01
CA VAL A 54 21.79 16.62 5.17
C VAL A 54 22.51 16.17 3.91
N SER A 55 23.80 16.50 3.79
CA SER A 55 24.58 16.03 2.65
C SER A 55 24.75 14.50 2.66
N ASN A 56 24.75 13.89 1.49
CA ASN A 56 24.86 12.44 1.26
C ASN A 56 26.31 11.93 1.48
N THR A 57 26.87 12.15 2.67
CA THR A 57 28.18 11.61 3.06
C THR A 57 28.04 10.29 3.80
N ALA A 58 29.05 9.42 3.74
CA ALA A 58 29.04 8.16 4.48
C ALA A 58 28.83 8.36 6.00
N ALA A 59 29.36 9.44 6.56
CA ALA A 59 29.18 9.77 7.97
C ALA A 59 27.73 10.12 8.29
N ASN A 60 27.06 10.91 7.46
CA ASN A 60 25.66 11.29 7.66
C ASN A 60 24.73 10.07 7.43
N VAL A 61 25.01 9.24 6.44
CA VAL A 61 24.29 7.97 6.24
C VAL A 61 24.42 7.07 7.46
N GLN A 62 25.65 6.88 7.97
CA GLN A 62 25.86 6.09 9.18
C GLN A 62 25.11 6.69 10.38
N GLN A 63 25.17 8.01 10.58
CA GLN A 63 24.49 8.70 11.67
C GLN A 63 22.96 8.53 11.58
N ALA A 64 22.38 8.69 10.41
CA ALA A 64 20.94 8.54 10.19
C ALA A 64 20.44 7.12 10.55
N LEU A 65 21.29 6.10 10.44
CA LEU A 65 20.97 4.70 10.65
C LEU A 65 21.31 4.16 12.05
N THR A 66 21.80 4.99 12.98
CA THR A 66 22.19 4.55 14.35
C THR A 66 21.02 4.45 15.32
N GLY A 67 19.81 4.86 14.92
CA GLY A 67 18.61 4.86 15.73
C GLY A 67 18.02 3.49 16.00
N ASN A 68 16.85 3.51 16.61
CA ASN A 68 15.98 2.34 16.83
C ASN A 68 14.51 2.76 16.83
N SER A 69 13.61 1.83 17.07
CA SER A 69 12.15 2.07 17.05
C SER A 69 11.67 3.15 18.03
N SER A 70 12.39 3.38 19.14
CA SER A 70 12.01 4.36 20.16
C SER A 70 12.73 5.68 20.02
N ASN A 71 13.86 5.72 19.31
CA ASN A 71 14.69 6.90 19.14
C ASN A 71 15.33 6.90 17.75
N PRO A 72 14.59 7.22 16.69
CA PRO A 72 15.14 7.33 15.36
C PRO A 72 16.05 8.57 15.27
N THR A 73 17.21 8.42 14.59
CA THR A 73 18.22 9.48 14.44
C THR A 73 18.22 10.13 13.06
N GLY A 74 17.32 9.71 12.20
CA GLY A 74 17.16 10.16 10.83
C GLY A 74 16.65 9.01 9.95
N ASN A 75 16.80 9.17 8.65
CA ASN A 75 16.53 8.12 7.68
C ASN A 75 17.31 8.33 6.37
N VAL A 76 17.36 7.30 5.55
CA VAL A 76 17.91 7.34 4.20
C VAL A 76 16.81 6.92 3.24
N GLU A 77 16.36 7.82 2.38
CA GLU A 77 15.38 7.61 1.34
C GLU A 77 16.05 7.07 0.08
N LEU A 78 15.69 5.88 -0.32
CA LEU A 78 16.21 5.24 -1.53
C LEU A 78 15.27 5.53 -2.72
N PHE A 79 15.81 5.98 -3.86
CA PHE A 79 15.03 6.33 -5.05
C PHE A 79 14.14 7.58 -4.84
N SER A 80 14.67 8.62 -4.23
CA SER A 80 13.96 9.83 -3.79
C SER A 80 13.19 10.61 -4.87
N ASN A 81 13.15 10.17 -6.11
CA ASN A 81 12.36 10.78 -7.18
C ASN A 81 11.35 9.80 -7.82
N SER A 82 11.05 8.67 -7.19
CA SER A 82 10.08 7.69 -7.72
C SER A 82 8.72 8.32 -7.97
N GLU A 83 8.24 9.14 -7.06
CA GLU A 83 6.95 9.82 -7.15
C GLU A 83 6.86 10.87 -8.26
N GLN A 84 8.00 11.37 -8.75
CA GLN A 84 8.07 12.35 -9.84
C GLN A 84 7.94 11.71 -11.22
N LEU A 85 8.08 10.37 -11.31
CA LEU A 85 7.96 9.65 -12.56
C LEU A 85 6.49 9.51 -12.97
N SER A 86 6.20 9.70 -14.26
CA SER A 86 4.91 9.26 -14.79
C SER A 86 4.79 7.72 -14.73
N ASN A 87 3.57 7.17 -14.74
CA ASN A 87 3.36 5.72 -14.76
C ASN A 87 4.13 5.03 -15.89
N ALA A 88 4.16 5.63 -17.08
CA ALA A 88 4.91 5.09 -18.22
C ALA A 88 6.43 5.14 -17.99
N ALA A 89 6.95 6.20 -17.36
CA ALA A 89 8.36 6.30 -17.02
C ALA A 89 8.74 5.29 -15.94
N PHE A 90 7.93 5.15 -14.88
CA PHE A 90 8.15 4.18 -13.82
C PHE A 90 8.08 2.73 -14.33
N ALA A 91 7.12 2.41 -15.21
CA ALA A 91 6.99 1.08 -15.81
C ALA A 91 8.24 0.64 -16.62
N ASN A 92 8.97 1.60 -17.17
CA ASN A 92 10.19 1.35 -17.95
C ASN A 92 11.48 1.59 -17.15
N TYR A 93 11.38 2.06 -15.91
CA TYR A 93 12.54 2.35 -15.09
C TYR A 93 13.08 1.08 -14.45
N THR A 94 14.34 0.77 -14.70
CA THR A 94 15.03 -0.44 -14.20
C THR A 94 16.09 -0.14 -13.15
N GLY A 95 16.39 1.14 -12.91
CA GLY A 95 17.37 1.56 -11.92
C GLY A 95 16.85 1.34 -10.49
N VAL A 96 17.69 0.80 -9.64
CA VAL A 96 17.43 0.71 -8.19
C VAL A 96 18.50 1.49 -7.45
N THR A 97 18.15 2.01 -6.27
CA THR A 97 19.12 2.48 -5.30
C THR A 97 19.17 1.49 -4.15
N SER A 98 20.36 1.16 -3.71
CA SER A 98 20.58 0.16 -2.68
C SER A 98 21.48 0.69 -1.58
N LEU A 99 21.04 0.52 -0.33
CA LEU A 99 21.84 0.64 0.88
C LEU A 99 22.43 -0.73 1.18
N GLN A 100 23.73 -0.83 1.33
CA GLN A 100 24.44 -2.06 1.63
C GLN A 100 25.42 -1.86 2.77
N GLY A 101 25.70 -2.93 3.50
CA GLY A 101 26.64 -2.92 4.61
C GLY A 101 26.81 -4.30 5.21
N THR A 102 27.36 -4.36 6.42
CA THR A 102 27.51 -5.63 7.16
C THR A 102 26.75 -5.57 8.48
N LEU A 103 26.11 -6.69 8.83
CA LEU A 103 25.37 -6.86 10.06
C LEU A 103 25.71 -8.24 10.66
N GLY A 104 26.28 -8.24 11.88
CA GLY A 104 26.78 -9.48 12.49
C GLY A 104 27.87 -10.20 11.66
N GLY A 105 28.67 -9.44 10.91
CA GLY A 105 29.70 -9.99 10.02
C GLY A 105 29.18 -10.55 8.70
N LYS A 106 27.89 -10.38 8.37
CA LYS A 106 27.24 -10.84 7.14
C LYS A 106 26.80 -9.65 6.31
N SER A 107 26.84 -9.79 4.98
CA SER A 107 26.37 -8.75 4.07
C SER A 107 24.85 -8.61 4.12
N ILE A 108 24.37 -7.37 4.05
CA ILE A 108 22.96 -7.06 3.86
C ILE A 108 22.82 -5.97 2.79
N VAL A 109 21.80 -6.11 1.95
CA VAL A 109 21.45 -5.15 0.89
C VAL A 109 19.97 -4.84 1.02
N LEU A 110 19.64 -3.55 1.15
CA LEU A 110 18.28 -3.02 1.14
C LEU A 110 18.13 -2.17 -0.12
N SER A 111 17.06 -2.38 -0.88
CA SER A 111 16.90 -1.70 -2.17
C SER A 111 15.50 -1.11 -2.32
N SER A 112 15.39 -0.04 -3.10
CA SER A 112 14.14 0.45 -3.65
C SER A 112 13.51 -0.58 -4.60
N LEU A 113 12.24 -0.39 -4.96
CA LEU A 113 11.49 -1.26 -5.84
C LEU A 113 11.38 -0.65 -7.25
N THR A 114 11.35 -1.54 -8.25
CA THR A 114 10.97 -1.22 -9.62
C THR A 114 9.54 -1.69 -9.90
N PHE A 115 8.97 -1.25 -11.03
CA PHE A 115 7.69 -1.78 -11.50
C PHE A 115 7.73 -3.31 -11.76
N ALA A 116 8.89 -3.83 -12.18
CA ALA A 116 9.09 -5.27 -12.36
C ALA A 116 8.99 -6.03 -11.03
N ASP A 117 9.51 -5.47 -9.93
CA ASP A 117 9.38 -6.06 -8.60
C ASP A 117 7.90 -6.15 -8.18
N TRP A 118 7.10 -5.10 -8.42
CA TRP A 118 5.67 -5.08 -8.12
C TRP A 118 4.87 -6.14 -8.89
N ASN A 119 5.29 -6.45 -10.12
CA ASN A 119 4.65 -7.45 -10.97
C ASN A 119 5.18 -8.87 -10.76
N MET A 120 6.18 -9.05 -9.89
CA MET A 120 6.73 -10.37 -9.61
C MET A 120 5.72 -11.24 -8.85
N MET A 121 5.58 -12.49 -9.25
CA MET A 121 4.77 -13.47 -8.52
C MET A 121 5.43 -13.82 -7.19
N VAL A 122 4.79 -13.48 -6.10
CA VAL A 122 5.26 -13.79 -4.72
C VAL A 122 4.50 -14.96 -4.10
N THR A 123 3.39 -15.33 -4.70
CA THR A 123 2.66 -16.59 -4.44
C THR A 123 2.32 -17.25 -5.78
N ASN A 124 1.72 -18.44 -5.76
CA ASN A 124 1.28 -19.12 -6.99
C ASN A 124 0.20 -18.36 -7.75
N THR A 125 -0.48 -17.39 -7.12
CA THR A 125 -1.67 -16.71 -7.66
C THR A 125 -1.62 -15.20 -7.61
N GLN A 126 -0.64 -14.60 -6.91
CA GLN A 126 -0.62 -13.16 -6.67
C GLN A 126 0.74 -12.56 -6.97
N THR A 127 0.72 -11.40 -7.64
CA THR A 127 1.89 -10.51 -7.73
C THR A 127 2.16 -9.84 -6.38
N LEU A 128 3.33 -9.25 -6.22
CA LEU A 128 3.65 -8.45 -5.03
C LEU A 128 2.64 -7.31 -4.84
N ALA A 129 2.27 -6.60 -5.90
CA ALA A 129 1.28 -5.53 -5.84
C ALA A 129 -0.08 -6.02 -5.33
N GLN A 130 -0.57 -7.15 -5.86
CA GLN A 130 -1.85 -7.72 -5.42
C GLN A 130 -1.79 -8.15 -3.95
N LYS A 131 -0.73 -8.88 -3.57
CA LYS A 131 -0.57 -9.34 -2.18
C LYS A 131 -0.48 -8.17 -1.21
N TRP A 132 0.37 -7.19 -1.49
CA TRP A 132 0.54 -6.02 -0.63
C TRP A 132 -0.78 -5.24 -0.48
N PHE A 133 -1.52 -5.07 -1.58
CA PHE A 133 -2.79 -4.33 -1.56
C PHE A 133 -3.88 -5.09 -0.80
N ASP A 134 -3.96 -6.41 -0.95
CA ASP A 134 -4.90 -7.24 -0.18
C ASP A 134 -4.56 -7.19 1.32
N ASP A 135 -3.28 -7.25 1.68
CA ASP A 135 -2.81 -7.11 3.05
C ASP A 135 -3.11 -5.70 3.62
N LEU A 136 -2.95 -4.63 2.81
CA LEU A 136 -3.32 -3.26 3.16
C LEU A 136 -4.81 -3.14 3.52
N ILE A 137 -5.67 -3.68 2.65
CA ILE A 137 -7.12 -3.67 2.85
C ILE A 137 -7.51 -4.44 4.12
N ALA A 138 -6.90 -5.60 4.33
CA ALA A 138 -7.17 -6.43 5.51
C ALA A 138 -6.68 -5.78 6.81
N ALA A 139 -5.44 -5.30 6.84
CA ALA A 139 -4.82 -4.71 8.02
C ALA A 139 -5.52 -3.43 8.50
N ASN A 140 -6.03 -2.62 7.56
CA ASN A 140 -6.72 -1.37 7.85
C ASN A 140 -8.27 -1.49 7.86
N ASN A 141 -8.82 -2.71 7.79
CA ASN A 141 -10.26 -2.98 7.78
C ASN A 141 -11.04 -2.19 6.71
N LEU A 142 -10.46 -2.04 5.50
CA LEU A 142 -11.05 -1.23 4.44
C LEU A 142 -12.13 -1.98 3.62
N ALA A 143 -12.24 -3.30 3.76
CA ALA A 143 -13.17 -4.12 2.99
C ALA A 143 -14.63 -3.59 2.99
N PRO A 144 -15.20 -3.12 4.12
CA PRO A 144 -16.56 -2.54 4.14
C PRO A 144 -16.70 -1.29 3.27
N LEU A 145 -15.63 -0.53 3.07
CA LEU A 145 -15.62 0.71 2.28
C LEU A 145 -15.56 0.43 0.77
N LEU A 146 -15.22 -0.79 0.35
CA LEU A 146 -15.13 -1.15 -1.06
C LEU A 146 -16.49 -1.38 -1.73
N GLY A 147 -17.59 -1.40 -0.97
CA GLY A 147 -18.96 -1.47 -1.48
C GLY A 147 -19.24 -2.69 -2.38
N GLY A 148 -18.53 -3.81 -2.15
CA GLY A 148 -18.61 -5.01 -2.98
C GLY A 148 -17.72 -5.01 -4.23
N ASN A 149 -16.93 -3.96 -4.46
CA ASN A 149 -15.89 -3.99 -5.49
C ASN A 149 -14.78 -4.97 -5.10
N SER A 150 -14.20 -5.64 -6.07
CA SER A 150 -13.03 -6.47 -5.83
C SER A 150 -11.82 -5.59 -5.48
N THR A 151 -10.94 -6.07 -4.60
CA THR A 151 -9.66 -5.40 -4.31
C THR A 151 -8.84 -5.16 -5.58
N SER A 152 -8.95 -6.06 -6.57
CA SER A 152 -8.31 -5.94 -7.88
C SER A 152 -8.75 -4.69 -8.67
N SER A 153 -10.04 -4.32 -8.63
CA SER A 153 -10.54 -3.12 -9.31
C SER A 153 -9.97 -1.84 -8.69
N ILE A 154 -9.94 -1.78 -7.35
CA ILE A 154 -9.39 -0.63 -6.64
C ILE A 154 -7.86 -0.58 -6.80
N LEU A 155 -7.16 -1.73 -6.80
CA LEU A 155 -5.72 -1.79 -7.10
C LEU A 155 -5.44 -1.25 -8.51
N THR A 156 -6.26 -1.61 -9.51
CA THR A 156 -6.11 -1.07 -10.88
C THR A 156 -6.22 0.46 -10.88
N ALA A 157 -7.19 1.01 -10.16
CA ALA A 157 -7.35 2.46 -10.01
C ALA A 157 -6.14 3.10 -9.28
N PHE A 158 -5.67 2.47 -8.22
CA PHE A 158 -4.50 2.91 -7.46
C PHE A 158 -3.22 2.93 -8.32
N ILE A 159 -2.98 1.88 -9.11
CA ILE A 159 -1.86 1.83 -10.06
C ILE A 159 -1.97 2.94 -11.11
N ALA A 160 -3.17 3.11 -11.69
CA ALA A 160 -3.42 4.15 -12.69
C ALA A 160 -3.15 5.56 -12.16
N GLY A 161 -3.38 5.79 -10.87
CA GLY A 161 -3.09 7.05 -10.17
C GLY A 161 -1.66 7.21 -9.66
N GLY A 162 -0.73 6.32 -10.00
CA GLY A 162 0.68 6.41 -9.58
C GLY A 162 0.92 5.93 -8.15
N GLY A 163 0.03 5.10 -7.63
CA GLY A 163 0.11 4.66 -6.25
C GLY A 163 1.33 3.79 -5.93
N LEU A 164 1.80 2.98 -6.89
CA LEU A 164 2.98 2.12 -6.64
C LEU A 164 4.25 2.92 -6.41
N GLN A 165 4.44 4.04 -7.12
CA GLN A 165 5.61 4.91 -6.94
C GLN A 165 5.72 5.42 -5.50
N LYS A 166 4.57 5.74 -4.88
CA LYS A 166 4.48 6.26 -3.50
C LYS A 166 4.88 5.27 -2.40
N PHE A 167 5.14 4.03 -2.76
CA PHE A 167 5.55 2.98 -1.85
C PHE A 167 6.80 2.22 -2.35
N SER A 168 7.53 2.79 -3.32
CA SER A 168 8.69 2.16 -3.97
C SER A 168 10.05 2.68 -3.49
N ASP A 169 10.08 3.77 -2.73
CA ASP A 169 11.22 4.56 -2.29
C ASP A 169 11.47 4.49 -0.78
N PRO A 170 11.82 3.33 -0.23
CA PRO A 170 11.86 3.12 1.21
C PRO A 170 12.80 4.09 1.93
N ASN A 171 12.27 4.69 2.98
CA ASN A 171 12.98 5.54 3.93
C ASN A 171 13.50 4.69 5.10
N ILE A 172 14.76 4.28 5.06
CA ILE A 172 15.39 3.41 6.06
C ILE A 172 15.84 4.24 7.26
N SER A 173 15.27 4.01 8.45
CA SER A 173 15.62 4.74 9.68
C SER A 173 16.62 4.02 10.59
N TYR A 174 16.69 2.70 10.53
CA TYR A 174 17.71 1.90 11.19
C TYR A 174 17.75 0.48 10.64
N VAL A 175 18.89 -0.19 10.83
CA VAL A 175 19.06 -1.63 10.56
C VAL A 175 19.85 -2.22 11.72
N ASN A 176 19.17 -3.00 12.57
CA ASN A 176 19.72 -3.55 13.79
C ASN A 176 19.56 -5.07 13.80
N GLN A 177 20.41 -5.75 14.55
CA GLN A 177 20.32 -7.21 14.77
C GLN A 177 20.32 -7.50 16.27
N ASP A 178 19.36 -8.28 16.72
CA ASP A 178 19.32 -8.72 18.11
C ASP A 178 20.29 -9.88 18.36
N PRO A 179 20.54 -10.23 19.64
CA PRO A 179 21.44 -11.34 20.00
C PRO A 179 21.00 -12.71 19.48
N ASN A 180 19.72 -12.89 19.14
CA ASN A 180 19.18 -14.12 18.59
C ASN A 180 19.36 -14.21 17.07
N GLY A 181 19.83 -13.13 16.45
CA GLY A 181 20.03 -13.04 15.03
C GLY A 181 18.88 -12.39 14.25
N THR A 182 17.78 -12.02 14.89
CA THR A 182 16.69 -11.31 14.20
C THR A 182 17.15 -9.95 13.73
N ILE A 183 16.98 -9.68 12.47
CA ILE A 183 17.26 -8.38 11.87
C ILE A 183 16.00 -7.54 11.93
N GLN A 184 16.12 -6.34 12.49
CA GLN A 184 15.06 -5.35 12.60
C GLN A 184 15.40 -4.16 11.69
N ILE A 185 14.49 -3.80 10.82
CA ILE A 185 14.62 -2.68 9.90
C ILE A 185 13.51 -1.68 10.22
N GLY A 186 13.88 -0.45 10.50
CA GLY A 186 12.96 0.66 10.65
C GLY A 186 12.72 1.34 9.32
N LEU A 187 11.44 1.58 9.00
CA LEU A 187 11.02 2.36 7.85
C LEU A 187 10.32 3.62 8.37
N ALA A 188 10.85 4.79 8.03
CA ALA A 188 10.17 6.05 8.27
C ALA A 188 9.11 6.26 7.20
N GLY A 189 7.98 6.86 7.53
CA GLY A 189 6.91 7.11 6.57
C GLY A 189 5.79 7.93 7.18
N HIS A 190 4.63 7.91 6.56
CA HIS A 190 3.44 8.58 7.06
C HIS A 190 2.74 7.74 8.13
N PHE A 191 2.48 8.32 9.30
CA PHE A 191 1.62 7.69 10.31
C PHE A 191 0.20 7.46 9.78
N ASN A 192 -0.26 8.34 8.88
CA ASN A 192 -1.50 8.17 8.13
C ASN A 192 -1.23 8.31 6.62
N ALA A 193 -1.26 7.21 5.89
CA ALA A 193 -1.11 7.14 4.44
C ALA A 193 -2.44 7.31 3.68
N ALA A 194 -3.57 7.58 4.35
CA ALA A 194 -4.86 7.76 3.68
C ALA A 194 -4.84 8.84 2.60
N PRO A 195 -4.21 10.02 2.80
CA PRO A 195 -4.11 11.04 1.75
C PRO A 195 -3.43 10.54 0.47
N LEU A 196 -2.40 9.70 0.60
CA LEU A 196 -1.68 9.13 -0.55
C LEU A 196 -2.58 8.18 -1.35
N LEU A 197 -3.32 7.30 -0.66
CA LEU A 197 -4.30 6.41 -1.29
C LEU A 197 -5.42 7.23 -1.96
N GLN A 198 -5.97 8.20 -1.27
CA GLN A 198 -7.05 9.06 -1.78
C GLN A 198 -6.62 9.82 -3.03
N LEU A 199 -5.42 10.42 -3.01
CA LEU A 199 -4.86 11.14 -4.16
C LEU A 199 -4.66 10.20 -5.38
N ALA A 200 -4.15 9.00 -5.16
CA ALA A 200 -3.95 8.02 -6.23
C ALA A 200 -5.28 7.52 -6.85
N LEU A 201 -6.39 7.58 -6.13
CA LEU A 201 -7.71 7.16 -6.61
C LEU A 201 -8.51 8.28 -7.34
N GLN A 202 -8.17 9.54 -7.13
CA GLN A 202 -8.89 10.68 -7.72
C GLN A 202 -9.00 10.66 -9.25
N PRO A 203 -7.96 10.31 -10.05
CA PRO A 203 -8.07 10.27 -11.50
C PRO A 203 -9.15 9.30 -11.98
N THR A 204 -9.22 8.11 -11.37
CA THR A 204 -10.25 7.10 -11.71
C THR A 204 -11.64 7.55 -11.30
N GLN A 205 -11.79 8.17 -10.12
CA GLN A 205 -13.07 8.78 -9.71
C GLN A 205 -13.55 9.81 -10.74
N THR A 206 -12.68 10.71 -11.18
CA THR A 206 -12.99 11.72 -12.19
C THR A 206 -13.43 11.09 -13.51
N GLN A 207 -12.74 10.03 -13.97
CA GLN A 207 -13.12 9.31 -15.20
C GLN A 207 -14.50 8.65 -15.07
N LEU A 208 -14.78 8.00 -13.95
CA LEU A 208 -16.09 7.37 -13.69
C LEU A 208 -17.21 8.42 -13.60
N GLN A 209 -16.95 9.57 -12.97
CA GLN A 209 -17.91 10.66 -12.89
C GLN A 209 -18.23 11.24 -14.27
N ASN A 210 -17.24 11.43 -15.12
CA ASN A 210 -17.42 11.88 -16.50
C ASN A 210 -18.20 10.86 -17.33
N ALA A 211 -17.90 9.57 -17.19
CA ALA A 211 -18.64 8.49 -17.85
C ALA A 211 -20.11 8.43 -17.40
N TYR A 212 -20.37 8.61 -16.09
CA TYR A 212 -21.72 8.72 -15.53
C TYR A 212 -22.50 9.88 -16.16
N ASN A 213 -21.92 11.07 -16.18
CA ASN A 213 -22.55 12.28 -16.71
C ASN A 213 -22.86 12.12 -18.21
N THR A 214 -21.96 11.52 -18.98
CA THR A 214 -22.17 11.22 -20.42
C THR A 214 -23.30 10.24 -20.63
N ALA A 215 -23.32 9.15 -19.89
CA ALA A 215 -24.38 8.13 -19.98
C ALA A 215 -25.74 8.68 -19.54
N GLN A 216 -25.78 9.53 -18.51
CA GLN A 216 -27.01 10.20 -18.04
C GLN A 216 -27.55 11.17 -19.10
N THR A 217 -26.68 11.91 -19.78
CA THR A 217 -27.07 12.79 -20.88
C THR A 217 -27.67 12.02 -22.05
N ALA A 218 -27.04 10.91 -22.44
CA ALA A 218 -27.56 10.03 -23.50
C ALA A 218 -28.92 9.42 -23.12
N LEU A 219 -29.09 8.99 -21.86
CA LEU A 219 -30.36 8.48 -21.37
C LEU A 219 -31.47 9.52 -21.46
N ASN A 220 -31.21 10.76 -21.06
CA ASN A 220 -32.18 11.86 -21.14
C ASN A 220 -32.59 12.16 -22.60
N GLN A 221 -31.64 12.12 -23.54
CA GLN A 221 -31.93 12.28 -24.98
C GLN A 221 -32.82 11.16 -25.51
N MET A 222 -32.54 9.90 -25.14
CA MET A 222 -33.37 8.77 -25.53
C MET A 222 -34.78 8.85 -24.94
N GLN A 223 -34.94 9.29 -23.70
CA GLN A 223 -36.25 9.50 -23.08
C GLN A 223 -37.06 10.61 -23.78
N THR A 224 -36.40 11.69 -24.19
CA THR A 224 -37.04 12.77 -24.99
C THR A 224 -37.49 12.22 -26.35
N ALA A 225 -36.63 11.47 -27.05
CA ALA A 225 -36.97 10.85 -28.31
C ALA A 225 -38.15 9.88 -28.18
N LEU A 226 -38.17 9.07 -27.09
CA LEU A 226 -39.28 8.17 -26.79
C LEU A 226 -40.61 8.91 -26.64
N THR A 227 -40.61 10.01 -25.91
CA THR A 227 -41.79 10.89 -25.71
C THR A 227 -42.30 11.40 -27.06
N THR A 228 -41.41 11.87 -27.95
CA THR A 228 -41.75 12.34 -29.29
C THR A 228 -42.37 11.24 -30.15
N LEU A 229 -41.80 10.02 -30.16
CA LEU A 229 -42.34 8.89 -30.88
C LEU A 229 -43.73 8.46 -30.40
N GLN A 230 -43.94 8.49 -29.06
CA GLN A 230 -45.24 8.19 -28.47
C GLN A 230 -46.31 9.22 -28.84
N GLN A 231 -45.98 10.50 -28.88
CA GLN A 231 -46.85 11.58 -29.33
C GLN A 231 -47.20 11.42 -30.79
N THR A 232 -46.22 11.14 -31.67
CA THR A 232 -46.43 10.92 -33.09
C THR A 232 -47.34 9.71 -33.32
N LYS A 233 -47.13 8.63 -32.57
CA LYS A 233 -48.03 7.44 -32.59
C LYS A 233 -49.44 7.79 -32.16
N GLY A 234 -49.61 8.60 -31.12
CA GLY A 234 -50.94 9.11 -30.66
C GLY A 234 -51.68 9.88 -31.77
N THR A 235 -50.96 10.76 -32.47
CA THR A 235 -51.50 11.52 -33.60
C THR A 235 -51.95 10.58 -34.75
N ALA A 236 -51.12 9.61 -35.14
CA ALA A 236 -51.46 8.62 -36.14
C ALA A 236 -52.69 7.76 -35.74
N GLN A 237 -52.79 7.40 -34.48
CA GLN A 237 -53.95 6.64 -33.93
C GLN A 237 -55.23 7.49 -34.00
N THR A 238 -55.17 8.81 -33.75
CA THR A 238 -56.29 9.74 -33.86
C THR A 238 -56.75 9.82 -35.32
N GLN A 239 -55.81 9.96 -36.29
CA GLN A 239 -56.11 9.98 -37.72
C GLN A 239 -56.76 8.66 -38.16
N LEU A 240 -56.27 7.52 -37.71
CA LEU A 240 -56.86 6.20 -37.98
C LEU A 240 -58.32 6.13 -37.54
N ASN A 241 -58.62 6.64 -36.34
CA ASN A 241 -59.97 6.62 -35.79
C ASN A 241 -60.92 7.51 -36.65
N LEU A 242 -60.45 8.67 -37.11
CA LEU A 242 -61.23 9.58 -37.99
C LEU A 242 -61.50 8.91 -39.36
N LEU A 243 -60.51 8.28 -39.97
CA LEU A 243 -60.69 7.55 -41.24
C LEU A 243 -61.65 6.37 -41.10
N ASN A 244 -61.61 5.63 -40.02
CA ASN A 244 -62.55 4.56 -39.73
C ASN A 244 -63.99 5.08 -39.56
N GLN A 245 -64.21 6.24 -38.96
CA GLN A 245 -65.51 6.91 -38.89
C GLN A 245 -65.99 7.36 -40.27
N GLN A 246 -65.13 7.96 -41.09
CA GLN A 246 -65.43 8.36 -42.45
C GLN A 246 -65.81 7.19 -43.34
N LEU A 247 -65.13 6.05 -43.20
CA LEU A 247 -65.39 4.84 -43.96
C LEU A 247 -66.85 4.33 -43.80
N GLN A 248 -67.48 4.61 -42.66
CA GLN A 248 -68.84 4.19 -42.38
C GLN A 248 -69.86 5.03 -43.08
N VAL A 249 -69.60 6.30 -43.44
CA VAL A 249 -70.56 7.26 -43.90
C VAL A 249 -70.40 7.62 -45.41
N VAL A 250 -69.24 7.28 -46.01
CA VAL A 250 -68.97 7.65 -47.42
C VAL A 250 -69.62 6.71 -48.44
N PRO A 251 -69.88 7.20 -49.64
CA PRO A 251 -70.35 6.33 -50.79
C PRO A 251 -69.32 5.23 -51.15
N ASN A 252 -69.80 4.12 -51.71
CA ASN A 252 -68.89 2.99 -52.03
C ASN A 252 -67.78 3.34 -53.02
N SER A 253 -67.92 4.35 -53.87
CA SER A 253 -66.90 4.83 -54.80
C SER A 253 -65.67 5.46 -54.07
N GLN A 254 -65.83 5.94 -52.83
CA GLN A 254 -64.75 6.53 -52.02
C GLN A 254 -64.14 5.59 -50.97
N LYS A 255 -64.85 4.46 -50.70
CA LYS A 255 -64.40 3.51 -49.68
C LYS A 255 -63.00 2.95 -49.93
N VAL A 256 -62.69 2.62 -51.22
CA VAL A 256 -61.35 2.10 -51.55
C VAL A 256 -60.25 3.09 -51.26
N THR A 257 -60.43 4.38 -51.52
CA THR A 257 -59.45 5.40 -51.27
C THR A 257 -59.21 5.55 -49.74
N ILE A 258 -60.30 5.55 -48.95
CA ILE A 258 -60.18 5.65 -47.49
C ILE A 258 -59.52 4.39 -46.90
N GLN A 259 -59.86 3.19 -47.46
CA GLN A 259 -59.21 1.94 -47.02
C GLN A 259 -57.69 1.97 -47.29
N LEU A 260 -57.23 2.50 -48.41
CA LEU A 260 -55.80 2.65 -48.71
C LEU A 260 -55.12 3.59 -47.71
N GLN A 261 -55.78 4.71 -47.32
CA GLN A 261 -55.27 5.62 -46.29
C GLN A 261 -55.21 4.93 -44.94
N ILE A 262 -56.22 4.16 -44.54
CA ILE A 262 -56.23 3.36 -43.31
C ILE A 262 -55.04 2.39 -43.28
N ASN A 263 -54.78 1.69 -44.39
CA ASN A 263 -53.66 0.75 -44.47
C ASN A 263 -52.32 1.46 -44.35
N ALA A 264 -52.15 2.66 -44.95
CA ALA A 264 -50.95 3.47 -44.83
C ALA A 264 -50.70 3.90 -43.38
N ILE A 265 -51.74 4.37 -42.67
CA ILE A 265 -51.64 4.76 -41.27
C ILE A 265 -51.32 3.56 -40.37
N ASN A 266 -51.93 2.42 -40.61
CA ASN A 266 -51.60 1.20 -39.86
C ASN A 266 -50.13 0.77 -40.03
N ASN A 267 -49.60 0.85 -41.26
CA ASN A 267 -48.20 0.58 -41.55
C ASN A 267 -47.27 1.58 -40.77
N GLN A 268 -47.66 2.87 -40.75
CA GLN A 268 -46.96 3.91 -40.00
C GLN A 268 -46.95 3.63 -38.48
N ILE A 269 -48.10 3.23 -37.90
CA ILE A 269 -48.23 2.88 -36.48
C ILE A 269 -47.35 1.64 -36.16
N THR A 270 -47.32 0.65 -37.07
CA THR A 270 -46.46 -0.54 -36.91
C THR A 270 -44.98 -0.17 -36.90
N ALA A 271 -44.53 0.72 -37.80
CA ALA A 271 -43.15 1.22 -37.83
C ALA A 271 -42.80 2.00 -36.56
N LEU A 272 -43.71 2.86 -36.08
CA LEU A 272 -43.53 3.61 -34.82
C LEU A 272 -43.45 2.67 -33.62
N ASN A 273 -44.25 1.62 -33.55
CA ASN A 273 -44.16 0.61 -32.48
C ASN A 273 -42.78 -0.08 -32.47
N THR A 274 -42.26 -0.42 -33.65
CA THR A 274 -40.91 -1.02 -33.76
C THR A 274 -39.83 -0.05 -33.26
N GLN A 275 -39.90 1.23 -33.63
CA GLN A 275 -38.95 2.25 -33.18
C GLN A 275 -39.04 2.47 -31.66
N ILE A 276 -40.25 2.52 -31.10
CA ILE A 276 -40.49 2.65 -29.66
C ILE A 276 -39.89 1.47 -28.89
N ASN A 277 -40.11 0.23 -29.37
CA ASN A 277 -39.56 -0.96 -28.74
C ASN A 277 -38.02 -0.97 -28.76
N ASN A 278 -37.42 -0.63 -29.91
CA ASN A 278 -35.97 -0.53 -30.04
C ASN A 278 -35.39 0.51 -29.09
N LEU A 279 -36.04 1.67 -28.97
CA LEU A 279 -35.59 2.76 -28.08
C LEU A 279 -35.76 2.38 -26.61
N ASN A 280 -36.84 1.67 -26.25
CA ASN A 280 -37.00 1.16 -24.88
C ASN A 280 -35.87 0.18 -24.49
N ASN A 281 -35.45 -0.71 -25.44
CA ASN A 281 -34.33 -1.62 -25.21
C ASN A 281 -33.00 -0.85 -25.02
N GLN A 282 -32.77 0.21 -25.81
CA GLN A 282 -31.60 1.07 -25.65
C GLN A 282 -31.62 1.80 -24.31
N ILE A 283 -32.78 2.33 -23.87
CA ILE A 283 -32.96 2.96 -22.55
C ILE A 283 -32.64 1.94 -21.44
N GLY A 284 -33.13 0.72 -21.50
CA GLY A 284 -32.82 -0.33 -20.53
C GLY A 284 -31.33 -0.63 -20.46
N SER A 285 -30.64 -0.70 -21.61
CA SER A 285 -29.19 -0.89 -21.68
C SER A 285 -28.43 0.28 -21.08
N ALA A 286 -28.84 1.52 -21.37
CA ALA A 286 -28.21 2.72 -20.80
C ALA A 286 -28.40 2.81 -19.27
N GLN A 287 -29.58 2.45 -18.75
CA GLN A 287 -29.84 2.38 -17.31
C GLN A 287 -28.97 1.33 -16.63
N ALA A 288 -28.79 0.15 -17.23
CA ALA A 288 -27.89 -0.88 -16.71
C ALA A 288 -26.42 -0.41 -16.69
N GLN A 289 -26.00 0.30 -17.74
CA GLN A 289 -24.66 0.90 -17.78
C GLN A 289 -24.46 1.94 -16.68
N ILE A 290 -25.41 2.84 -16.47
CA ILE A 290 -25.39 3.85 -15.39
C ILE A 290 -25.32 3.17 -14.01
N ALA A 291 -26.12 2.13 -13.79
CA ALA A 291 -26.09 1.38 -12.54
C ALA A 291 -24.70 0.74 -12.29
N GLY A 292 -24.07 0.18 -13.33
CA GLY A 292 -22.72 -0.38 -13.26
C GLY A 292 -21.66 0.66 -12.94
N ILE A 293 -21.72 1.86 -13.54
CA ILE A 293 -20.82 2.98 -13.23
C ILE A 293 -21.05 3.46 -11.79
N THR A 294 -22.29 3.59 -11.36
CA THR A 294 -22.65 4.05 -10.00
C THR A 294 -22.14 3.08 -8.93
N ALA A 295 -22.23 1.78 -9.19
CA ALA A 295 -21.72 0.75 -8.27
C ALA A 295 -20.19 0.84 -8.05
N GLN A 296 -19.44 1.32 -9.04
CA GLN A 296 -18.00 1.55 -8.92
C GLN A 296 -17.68 2.92 -8.32
N LEU A 297 -18.42 3.96 -8.69
CA LEU A 297 -18.17 5.35 -8.31
C LEU A 297 -18.45 5.61 -6.83
N ASN A 298 -19.57 5.10 -6.29
CA ASN A 298 -19.99 5.40 -4.92
C ASN A 298 -18.97 4.97 -3.85
N PRO A 299 -18.44 3.72 -3.85
CA PRO A 299 -17.45 3.30 -2.86
C PRO A 299 -16.14 4.09 -2.99
N LEU A 300 -15.72 4.36 -4.24
CA LEU A 300 -14.52 5.13 -4.50
C LEU A 300 -14.65 6.56 -3.96
N THR A 301 -15.81 7.18 -4.18
CA THR A 301 -16.13 8.52 -3.64
C THR A 301 -16.18 8.52 -2.11
N ALA A 302 -16.76 7.48 -1.50
CA ALA A 302 -16.81 7.34 -0.05
C ALA A 302 -15.40 7.20 0.56
N LEU A 303 -14.52 6.43 -0.09
CA LEU A 303 -13.14 6.26 0.35
C LEU A 303 -12.33 7.56 0.23
N ILE A 304 -12.45 8.25 -0.92
CA ILE A 304 -11.72 9.51 -1.19
C ILE A 304 -12.17 10.62 -0.25
N ASN A 305 -13.45 10.74 0.05
CA ASN A 305 -14.01 11.82 0.86
C ASN A 305 -14.01 11.53 2.37
N ASN A 306 -13.50 10.38 2.81
CA ASN A 306 -13.44 10.03 4.22
C ASN A 306 -12.25 10.72 4.90
N SER A 307 -12.48 11.90 5.47
CA SER A 307 -11.47 12.67 6.19
C SER A 307 -11.04 12.05 7.54
N SER A 308 -11.79 11.11 8.07
CA SER A 308 -11.45 10.39 9.31
C SER A 308 -10.71 9.07 9.04
N LEU A 309 -10.40 8.77 7.78
CA LEU A 309 -9.73 7.55 7.41
C LEU A 309 -8.29 7.55 7.92
N LEU A 310 -7.95 6.53 8.69
CA LEU A 310 -6.59 6.25 9.12
C LEU A 310 -6.12 4.98 8.41
N ILE A 311 -5.11 5.12 7.57
CA ILE A 311 -4.47 4.01 6.88
C ILE A 311 -3.02 4.00 7.29
N GLN A 312 -2.55 2.87 7.80
CA GLN A 312 -1.15 2.65 8.10
C GLN A 312 -0.54 1.75 7.03
N ALA A 313 0.48 2.24 6.37
CA ALA A 313 1.26 1.49 5.39
C ALA A 313 2.66 2.07 5.28
N SER A 314 3.68 1.23 5.44
CA SER A 314 5.04 1.59 5.10
C SER A 314 5.26 1.49 3.60
N GLU A 315 6.26 2.18 3.12
CA GLU A 315 6.92 1.83 1.87
C GLU A 315 7.47 0.41 1.94
N LEU A 316 7.76 -0.18 0.77
CA LEU A 316 8.32 -1.52 0.69
C LEU A 316 9.84 -1.45 0.54
N VAL A 317 10.53 -2.36 1.21
CA VAL A 317 11.97 -2.56 1.04
C VAL A 317 12.26 -3.97 0.54
N LYS A 318 13.09 -4.07 -0.49
CA LYS A 318 13.61 -5.34 -0.98
C LYS A 318 14.92 -5.65 -0.26
N VAL A 319 14.99 -6.76 0.46
CA VAL A 319 16.12 -7.10 1.33
C VAL A 319 16.76 -8.41 0.89
N SER A 320 18.08 -8.43 0.75
CA SER A 320 18.89 -9.64 0.61
C SER A 320 19.90 -9.69 1.75
N TYR A 321 19.96 -10.82 2.46
CA TYR A 321 20.87 -11.03 3.58
C TYR A 321 21.79 -12.22 3.30
N ASN A 322 23.09 -12.04 3.51
CA ASN A 322 24.13 -13.06 3.36
C ASN A 322 24.10 -13.77 1.97
N GLY A 323 23.79 -13.01 0.90
CA GLY A 323 23.69 -13.55 -0.45
C GLY A 323 22.46 -14.44 -0.72
N GLY A 324 21.51 -14.51 0.24
CA GLY A 324 20.26 -15.24 0.08
C GLY A 324 19.29 -14.53 -0.90
N PRO A 325 18.16 -15.19 -1.22
CA PRO A 325 17.15 -14.62 -2.11
C PRO A 325 16.56 -13.34 -1.52
N ALA A 326 16.16 -12.44 -2.40
CA ALA A 326 15.51 -11.20 -2.00
C ALA A 326 14.15 -11.47 -1.36
N GLN A 327 13.84 -10.73 -0.30
CA GLN A 327 12.55 -10.71 0.37
C GLN A 327 11.98 -9.29 0.31
N TYR A 328 10.65 -9.16 0.21
CA TYR A 328 9.96 -7.88 0.19
C TYR A 328 9.29 -7.68 1.54
N LEU A 329 9.71 -6.65 2.26
CA LEU A 329 9.25 -6.39 3.63
C LEU A 329 8.46 -5.08 3.65
N TYR A 330 7.36 -5.09 4.39
CA TYR A 330 6.48 -3.96 4.64
C TYR A 330 5.69 -4.18 5.94
N SER A 331 5.11 -3.10 6.46
CA SER A 331 4.31 -3.15 7.68
C SER A 331 3.08 -2.23 7.57
N PHE A 332 2.01 -2.61 8.22
CA PHE A 332 0.78 -1.82 8.36
C PHE A 332 0.53 -1.41 9.81
N ASN A 333 1.57 -1.41 10.63
CA ASN A 333 1.50 -1.04 12.03
C ASN A 333 2.57 0.01 12.33
N ALA A 334 2.15 1.26 12.36
CA ALA A 334 3.01 2.39 12.67
C ALA A 334 3.02 2.69 14.17
N THR A 335 4.18 3.06 14.67
CA THR A 335 4.31 3.82 15.91
C THR A 335 4.60 5.28 15.56
N ASN A 336 4.16 6.21 16.41
CA ASN A 336 4.56 7.60 16.21
C ASN A 336 6.08 7.73 16.44
N SER A 337 6.79 8.24 15.43
CA SER A 337 8.25 8.42 15.49
C SER A 337 8.67 9.57 16.41
N GLY A 338 7.75 10.50 16.70
CA GLY A 338 8.05 11.77 17.34
C GLY A 338 8.80 12.76 16.42
N LEU A 339 8.97 12.41 15.15
CA LEU A 339 9.65 13.24 14.15
C LEU A 339 8.65 13.70 13.09
N ILE A 340 8.91 14.83 12.47
CA ILE A 340 8.10 15.38 11.38
C ILE A 340 9.06 15.90 10.30
N GLY A 341 8.81 15.58 9.04
CA GLY A 341 9.50 16.15 7.89
C GLY A 341 9.17 17.63 7.70
N ASP A 342 9.88 18.29 6.82
CA ASP A 342 9.69 19.69 6.46
C ASP A 342 8.34 19.95 5.74
N ASP A 343 7.72 18.92 5.19
CA ASP A 343 6.34 18.94 4.65
C ASP A 343 5.23 18.90 5.73
N GLY A 344 5.60 18.72 7.01
CA GLY A 344 4.69 18.71 8.15
C GLY A 344 4.01 17.37 8.45
N PHE A 345 4.21 16.31 7.66
CA PHE A 345 3.53 15.02 7.85
C PHE A 345 4.33 13.77 7.42
N SER A 346 5.37 13.90 6.61
CA SER A 346 6.29 12.79 6.35
C SER A 346 7.14 12.47 7.58
N HIS A 347 7.68 11.26 7.65
CA HIS A 347 8.55 10.75 8.72
C HIS A 347 7.90 10.67 10.12
N ASN A 348 6.61 10.98 10.26
CA ASN A 348 5.92 10.93 11.55
C ASN A 348 5.48 9.51 11.96
N GLY A 349 5.53 8.55 11.04
CA GLY A 349 5.32 7.11 11.29
C GLY A 349 6.65 6.36 11.30
N ASN A 350 6.80 5.45 12.25
CA ASN A 350 7.90 4.49 12.30
C ASN A 350 7.34 3.08 12.21
N TYR A 351 7.69 2.36 11.16
CA TYR A 351 7.28 0.99 10.90
C TYR A 351 8.47 0.06 11.09
N GLN A 352 8.30 -0.98 11.88
CA GLN A 352 9.33 -1.99 12.04
C GLN A 352 8.97 -3.24 11.25
N VAL A 353 9.91 -3.71 10.44
CA VAL A 353 9.86 -5.01 9.77
C VAL A 353 11.01 -5.87 10.25
N SER A 354 10.86 -7.20 10.16
CA SER A 354 11.84 -8.14 10.68
C SER A 354 12.16 -9.22 9.66
N LEU A 355 13.43 -9.65 9.69
CA LEU A 355 13.97 -10.72 8.87
C LEU A 355 14.75 -11.69 9.76
N ALA A 356 14.62 -12.98 9.52
CA ALA A 356 15.46 -13.97 10.18
C ALA A 356 16.91 -13.85 9.69
N GLY A 357 17.85 -13.66 10.60
CA GLY A 357 19.27 -13.63 10.34
C GLY A 357 19.99 -14.73 11.14
N SER A 358 21.30 -14.75 11.06
CA SER A 358 22.14 -15.65 11.85
C SER A 358 22.57 -14.95 13.14
N PRO A 359 22.55 -15.60 14.31
CA PRO A 359 23.08 -15.00 15.53
C PRO A 359 24.50 -14.46 15.30
N PRO A 360 24.82 -13.29 15.86
CA PRO A 360 26.16 -12.76 15.76
C PRO A 360 27.17 -13.72 16.41
N PRO A 361 28.42 -13.74 15.94
CA PRO A 361 29.47 -14.53 16.58
C PRO A 361 29.53 -14.19 18.06
N LYS A 362 29.51 -15.16 18.93
CA LYS A 362 29.78 -14.95 20.36
C LYS A 362 31.21 -14.43 20.47
N GLU A 363 31.36 -13.25 21.01
CA GLU A 363 32.69 -12.75 21.37
C GLU A 363 33.31 -13.75 22.35
N THR A 364 34.29 -14.48 21.93
CA THR A 364 35.15 -15.23 22.84
C THR A 364 35.99 -14.19 23.58
N PRO A 365 35.95 -14.17 24.94
CA PRO A 365 36.78 -13.23 25.67
C PRO A 365 38.22 -13.36 25.19
N GLU A 366 38.84 -12.24 24.83
CA GLU A 366 40.24 -12.26 24.40
C GLU A 366 41.12 -12.97 25.43
N PRO A 367 42.10 -13.74 25.00
CA PRO A 367 43.01 -14.43 25.93
C PRO A 367 43.63 -13.49 26.97
N SER A 368 43.83 -12.21 26.62
CA SER A 368 44.29 -11.12 27.51
C SER A 368 43.29 -10.79 28.63
N ALA A 369 41.95 -10.81 28.35
CA ALA A 369 40.93 -10.61 29.37
C ALA A 369 40.83 -11.78 30.33
N MET A 370 40.97 -13.01 29.84
CA MET A 370 41.04 -14.24 30.65
C MET A 370 42.31 -14.26 31.51
N LEU A 371 43.46 -13.85 30.98
CA LEU A 371 44.69 -13.73 31.71
C LEU A 371 44.62 -12.61 32.77
N GLY A 372 43.97 -11.48 32.46
CA GLY A 372 43.71 -10.41 33.42
C GLY A 372 42.85 -10.87 34.61
N LEU A 373 41.76 -11.61 34.33
CA LEU A 373 40.88 -12.17 35.37
C LEU A 373 41.60 -13.22 36.23
N LEU A 374 42.43 -14.06 35.64
CA LEU A 374 43.25 -15.05 36.35
C LEU A 374 44.31 -14.37 37.20
N ALA A 375 44.95 -13.28 36.74
CA ALA A 375 45.90 -12.51 37.48
C ALA A 375 45.28 -11.83 38.72
N VAL A 376 44.11 -11.19 38.55
CA VAL A 376 43.37 -10.55 39.65
C VAL A 376 42.86 -11.60 40.65
N GLY A 377 42.30 -12.71 40.16
CA GLY A 377 41.86 -13.86 40.99
C GLY A 377 43.00 -14.47 41.78
N GLY A 378 44.19 -14.62 41.17
CA GLY A 378 45.41 -15.11 41.82
C GLY A 378 45.91 -14.19 42.94
N VAL A 379 45.91 -12.87 42.73
CA VAL A 379 46.32 -11.89 43.73
C VAL A 379 45.36 -11.88 44.93
N VAL A 380 44.03 -11.95 44.69
CA VAL A 380 43.05 -12.03 45.79
C VAL A 380 43.17 -13.31 46.60
N ALA A 381 43.42 -14.45 45.94
CA ALA A 381 43.63 -15.74 46.62
C ALA A 381 44.95 -15.77 47.45
N ALA A 382 46.04 -15.15 46.94
CA ALA A 382 47.30 -15.01 47.63
C ALA A 382 47.16 -14.09 48.85
N LYS A 383 46.49 -12.93 48.75
CA LYS A 383 46.22 -12.06 49.92
C LYS A 383 45.37 -12.75 50.99
N ARG A 384 44.38 -13.55 50.66
CA ARG A 384 43.58 -14.31 51.64
C ARG A 384 44.38 -15.39 52.35
N ARG A 385 45.36 -16.05 51.68
CA ARG A 385 46.26 -17.00 52.34
C ARG A 385 47.24 -16.35 53.28
N MET A 386 47.79 -15.18 52.90
CA MET A 386 48.68 -14.45 53.80
C MET A 386 47.95 -13.89 55.05
N ALA A 387 46.72 -13.40 54.92
CA ALA A 387 45.92 -12.95 56.06
C ALA A 387 45.54 -14.08 57.05
N LYS A 388 45.50 -15.36 56.62
CA LYS A 388 45.29 -16.50 57.52
C LYS A 388 46.56 -16.98 58.21
N ALA A 389 47.75 -16.71 57.65
CA ALA A 389 49.02 -17.13 58.24
C ALA A 389 49.53 -16.16 59.31
N THR A 390 48.94 -14.97 59.50
CA THR A 390 49.29 -13.98 60.49
C THR A 390 48.41 -14.01 61.76
N VAL A 391 47.50 -14.99 61.89
CA VAL A 391 46.58 -15.13 63.04
C VAL A 391 46.76 -16.50 63.75
N SER A 392 47.90 -17.18 63.55
CA SER A 392 48.24 -18.41 64.29
C SER A 392 49.50 -18.24 65.12
#